data_104dd8fa9a3c07c5ffaedda493e19875
#
_entry.id   104dd8fa9a3c07c5ffaedda493e19875
#
_cell.length_a   1.000
_cell.length_b   1.000
_cell.length_c   1.000
_cell.angle_alpha   90.00
_cell.angle_beta   90.00
_cell.angle_gamma   90.00
#
_symmetry.space_group_name_H-M   'P 1'
#
loop_
_entity.id
_entity.type
_entity.pdbx_description
1 polymer ?
#
loop_
_entity_poly.entity_id
_entity_poly.type
_entity_poly.pdbx_seq_one_letter_code
_entity_poly.pdbx_strand_id
1 'polypeptide(L)'
;GHAFQVIVGLSVPQIRERFEALLTAPASNAAETAVGTEKSVAINAVTTGHVIDMSEVKDEMFSQKMMGDGVAVEPTEGVVVAPADAEVTMVMEGSRHAVGLRMSNGAEMLIHIGVDTVKLEGKGFDLHVAMGDQVKAGTPLVTFDRTVIHEAGYQDTVIMAVTNSGEYPLMKKHTGMDAKAGETPVLTF
;
A
#
# COMPACT_ATOMS: atom_id res chain seq x y z
N GLY A 1 -38.49 -18.07 -26.28
CA GLY A 1 -37.68 -18.87 -25.42
C GLY A 1 -36.27 -18.93 -25.95
N HIS A 2 -35.31 -18.27 -25.29
CA HIS A 2 -33.90 -18.41 -25.60
C HIS A 2 -33.31 -19.47 -24.68
N ALA A 3 -32.91 -20.61 -25.24
CA ALA A 3 -32.18 -21.63 -24.51
C ALA A 3 -30.73 -21.20 -24.35
N PHE A 4 -30.27 -21.04 -23.09
CA PHE A 4 -28.86 -20.92 -22.78
C PHE A 4 -28.21 -22.30 -22.89
N GLN A 5 -27.33 -22.47 -23.84
CA GLN A 5 -26.52 -23.67 -23.98
C GLN A 5 -25.28 -23.53 -23.16
N VAL A 6 -25.28 -24.17 -21.98
CA VAL A 6 -24.07 -24.27 -21.14
C VAL A 6 -23.20 -25.37 -21.72
N ILE A 7 -22.07 -25.03 -22.30
CA ILE A 7 -21.08 -26.00 -22.74
C ILE A 7 -20.28 -26.45 -21.53
N VAL A 8 -20.67 -27.59 -20.95
CA VAL A 8 -19.86 -28.25 -19.90
C VAL A 8 -18.87 -29.15 -20.63
N GLY A 9 -17.61 -28.77 -20.64
CA GLY A 9 -16.57 -29.39 -21.45
C GLY A 9 -16.08 -30.78 -21.04
N LEU A 10 -16.61 -31.41 -19.99
CA LEU A 10 -16.29 -32.81 -19.60
C LEU A 10 -17.50 -33.47 -18.97
N SER A 11 -17.78 -34.69 -19.35
CA SER A 11 -18.85 -35.51 -18.75
C SER A 11 -18.38 -36.07 -17.39
N VAL A 12 -19.34 -36.27 -16.48
CA VAL A 12 -19.10 -36.81 -15.12
C VAL A 12 -18.26 -38.10 -15.10
N PRO A 13 -18.42 -39.06 -16.06
CA PRO A 13 -17.54 -40.22 -16.13
C PRO A 13 -16.07 -39.90 -16.39
N GLN A 14 -15.77 -38.94 -17.26
CA GLN A 14 -14.39 -38.56 -17.57
C GLN A 14 -13.69 -37.87 -16.39
N ILE A 15 -14.43 -37.16 -15.55
CA ILE A 15 -13.89 -36.56 -14.30
C ILE A 15 -13.55 -37.66 -13.29
N ARG A 16 -14.40 -38.71 -13.23
CA ARG A 16 -14.18 -39.84 -12.31
C ARG A 16 -12.98 -40.68 -12.70
N GLU A 17 -12.81 -41.00 -13.99
CA GLU A 17 -11.63 -41.74 -14.47
C GLU A 17 -10.32 -40.98 -14.21
N ARG A 18 -10.33 -39.69 -14.41
CA ARG A 18 -9.14 -38.85 -14.11
C ARG A 18 -8.81 -38.79 -12.63
N PHE A 19 -9.82 -38.82 -11.76
CA PHE A 19 -9.63 -38.81 -10.31
C PHE A 19 -9.10 -40.17 -9.81
N GLU A 20 -9.59 -41.30 -10.35
CA GLU A 20 -9.12 -42.64 -10.01
C GLU A 20 -7.68 -42.88 -10.50
N ALA A 21 -7.34 -42.36 -11.68
CA ALA A 21 -5.98 -42.43 -12.22
C ALA A 21 -4.94 -41.67 -11.38
N LEU A 22 -5.36 -40.61 -10.69
CA LEU A 22 -4.52 -39.85 -9.76
C LEU A 22 -4.28 -40.57 -8.44
N LEU A 23 -5.20 -41.47 -8.03
CA LEU A 23 -5.10 -42.23 -6.78
C LEU A 23 -4.29 -43.51 -6.91
N THR A 24 -4.04 -44.02 -8.14
CA THR A 24 -3.35 -45.29 -8.38
C THR A 24 -1.95 -45.16 -8.93
N ALA A 25 -1.43 -43.95 -9.14
CA ALA A 25 -0.06 -43.76 -9.55
C ALA A 25 0.90 -43.98 -8.38
N PRO A 26 1.92 -44.86 -8.54
CA PRO A 26 2.93 -45.02 -7.51
C PRO A 26 3.71 -43.72 -7.36
N ALA A 27 3.95 -43.34 -6.13
CA ALA A 27 4.76 -42.19 -5.77
C ALA A 27 6.18 -42.33 -6.31
N SER A 28 6.45 -41.83 -7.49
CA SER A 28 7.78 -41.59 -8.00
C SER A 28 7.92 -40.10 -8.26
N ASN A 29 8.56 -39.51 -7.32
CA ASN A 29 9.48 -38.40 -7.46
C ASN A 29 9.17 -37.37 -8.54
N ALA A 30 9.06 -36.17 -8.08
CA ALA A 30 9.30 -34.94 -8.79
C ALA A 30 8.08 -34.23 -9.37
N ALA A 31 8.21 -33.17 -9.13
CA ALA A 31 7.73 -31.86 -9.44
C ALA A 31 7.03 -31.32 -8.19
N GLU A 32 7.83 -30.84 -7.27
CA GLU A 32 7.53 -29.56 -6.67
C GLU A 32 7.09 -28.65 -7.80
N THR A 33 5.78 -28.65 -8.07
CA THR A 33 5.18 -27.45 -8.60
C THR A 33 5.54 -26.43 -7.53
N ALA A 34 6.51 -25.61 -7.84
CA ALA A 34 6.81 -24.42 -7.11
C ALA A 34 5.45 -23.74 -6.88
N VAL A 35 4.89 -23.93 -5.69
CA VAL A 35 4.12 -22.89 -5.06
C VAL A 35 5.12 -21.74 -5.07
N GLY A 36 4.96 -20.86 -6.06
CA GLY A 36 5.71 -19.63 -6.07
C GLY A 36 5.54 -19.09 -4.68
N THR A 37 6.62 -19.01 -3.94
CA THR A 37 6.68 -18.16 -2.77
C THR A 37 6.35 -16.80 -3.34
N GLU A 38 5.07 -16.43 -3.26
CA GLU A 38 4.68 -15.04 -3.46
C GLU A 38 5.54 -14.30 -2.47
N LYS A 39 6.54 -13.61 -3.03
CA LYS A 39 7.52 -12.88 -2.26
C LYS A 39 6.71 -11.83 -1.54
N SER A 40 6.41 -12.05 -0.27
CA SER A 40 5.62 -11.10 0.51
C SER A 40 6.30 -9.74 0.37
N VAL A 41 5.60 -8.80 -0.22
CA VAL A 41 6.12 -7.44 -0.41
C VAL A 41 5.89 -6.70 0.88
N ALA A 42 6.98 -6.37 1.56
CA ALA A 42 6.96 -5.52 2.73
C ALA A 42 7.02 -4.04 2.30
N ILE A 43 6.15 -3.25 2.85
CA ILE A 43 6.10 -1.80 2.67
C ILE A 43 6.55 -1.16 3.99
N ASN A 44 7.64 -0.42 3.92
CA ASN A 44 8.21 0.24 5.09
C ASN A 44 7.48 1.52 5.46
N ALA A 45 7.66 2.00 6.69
CA ALA A 45 7.17 3.31 7.11
C ALA A 45 7.75 4.41 6.22
N VAL A 46 6.91 5.35 5.81
CA VAL A 46 7.32 6.48 4.97
C VAL A 46 7.98 7.60 5.77
N THR A 47 7.78 7.63 7.08
CA THR A 47 8.39 8.61 8.00
C THR A 47 8.70 7.95 9.34
N THR A 48 9.63 8.51 10.08
CA THR A 48 9.96 8.06 11.44
C THR A 48 8.91 8.57 12.43
N GLY A 49 8.37 7.66 13.27
CA GLY A 49 7.36 8.02 14.25
C GLY A 49 6.56 6.83 14.77
N HIS A 50 5.46 7.11 15.46
CA HIS A 50 4.58 6.10 16.01
C HIS A 50 3.50 5.68 15.00
N VAL A 51 3.38 4.38 14.74
CA VAL A 51 2.42 3.82 13.77
C VAL A 51 1.09 3.56 14.45
N ILE A 52 0.04 4.18 13.92
CA ILE A 52 -1.35 4.02 14.37
C ILE A 52 -2.22 3.38 13.29
N ASP A 53 -3.35 2.80 13.68
CA ASP A 53 -4.33 2.32 12.70
C ASP A 53 -5.00 3.52 12.00
N MET A 54 -5.33 3.34 10.73
CA MET A 54 -5.98 4.40 9.95
C MET A 54 -7.30 4.88 10.57
N SER A 55 -8.01 4.03 11.31
CA SER A 55 -9.24 4.40 12.02
C SER A 55 -9.04 5.42 13.14
N GLU A 56 -7.80 5.63 13.60
CA GLU A 56 -7.44 6.60 14.63
C GLU A 56 -7.17 8.01 14.07
N VAL A 57 -7.05 8.12 12.74
CA VAL A 57 -6.83 9.41 12.07
C VAL A 57 -8.06 10.30 12.25
N LYS A 58 -7.87 11.55 12.62
CA LYS A 58 -8.94 12.53 12.86
C LYS A 58 -9.45 13.17 11.55
N ASP A 59 -9.71 12.33 10.57
CA ASP A 59 -10.30 12.69 9.29
C ASP A 59 -11.19 11.53 8.84
N GLU A 60 -12.46 11.84 8.49
CA GLU A 60 -13.45 10.82 8.13
C GLU A 60 -13.12 10.09 6.84
N MET A 61 -12.49 10.74 5.87
CA MET A 61 -12.13 10.11 4.59
C MET A 61 -11.12 8.99 4.80
N PHE A 62 -10.19 9.17 5.73
CA PHE A 62 -9.16 8.18 6.05
C PHE A 62 -9.65 7.19 7.10
N SER A 63 -10.22 7.65 8.22
CA SER A 63 -10.68 6.77 9.31
C SER A 63 -11.78 5.79 8.88
N GLN A 64 -12.64 6.20 7.92
CA GLN A 64 -13.66 5.32 7.33
C GLN A 64 -13.15 4.56 6.09
N LYS A 65 -11.86 4.65 5.78
CA LYS A 65 -11.19 3.94 4.68
C LYS A 65 -11.79 4.26 3.29
N MET A 66 -12.37 5.43 3.11
CA MET A 66 -12.95 5.85 1.83
C MET A 66 -11.90 6.01 0.72
N MET A 67 -10.65 6.27 1.10
CA MET A 67 -9.49 6.37 0.20
C MET A 67 -8.63 5.09 0.16
N GLY A 68 -9.14 3.96 0.66
CA GLY A 68 -8.43 2.70 0.81
C GLY A 68 -8.06 2.41 2.25
N ASP A 69 -7.50 1.24 2.52
CA ASP A 69 -7.03 0.82 3.85
C ASP A 69 -5.50 0.96 3.95
N GLY A 70 -4.99 1.06 5.16
CA GLY A 70 -3.56 1.19 5.42
C GLY A 70 -3.26 1.55 6.87
N VAL A 71 -2.21 2.33 7.06
CA VAL A 71 -1.77 2.82 8.38
C VAL A 71 -1.50 4.32 8.33
N ALA A 72 -1.35 4.93 9.48
CA ALA A 72 -0.84 6.29 9.60
C ALA A 72 0.35 6.33 10.58
N VAL A 73 1.17 7.35 10.47
CA VAL A 73 2.33 7.55 11.34
C VAL A 73 2.24 8.94 11.96
N GLU A 74 2.34 9.01 13.27
CA GLU A 74 2.55 10.27 13.99
C GLU A 74 4.04 10.60 13.93
N PRO A 75 4.47 11.59 13.09
CA PRO A 75 5.88 11.74 12.77
C PRO A 75 6.66 12.40 13.90
N THR A 76 7.93 12.00 14.04
CA THR A 76 8.91 12.70 14.87
C THR A 76 9.86 13.56 14.03
N GLU A 77 9.90 13.33 12.72
CA GLU A 77 10.74 14.01 11.75
C GLU A 77 9.92 14.57 10.58
N GLY A 78 10.39 15.63 9.94
CA GLY A 78 9.73 16.30 8.82
C GLY A 78 10.18 15.78 7.45
N VAL A 79 10.29 14.46 7.27
CA VAL A 79 10.66 13.84 5.99
C VAL A 79 9.79 12.64 5.68
N VAL A 80 9.38 12.54 4.43
CA VAL A 80 8.70 11.37 3.85
C VAL A 80 9.58 10.75 2.79
N VAL A 81 9.78 9.43 2.88
CA VAL A 81 10.58 8.65 1.94
C VAL A 81 9.74 7.60 1.23
N ALA A 82 10.21 7.08 0.10
CA ALA A 82 9.60 5.97 -0.60
C ALA A 82 9.64 4.70 0.28
N PRO A 83 8.48 4.04 0.50
CA PRO A 83 8.39 2.88 1.41
C PRO A 83 8.90 1.58 0.77
N ALA A 84 9.02 1.57 -0.56
CA ALA A 84 9.50 0.48 -1.39
C ALA A 84 9.95 1.04 -2.74
N ASP A 85 10.52 0.19 -3.61
CA ASP A 85 10.75 0.55 -5.01
C ASP A 85 9.41 0.79 -5.70
N ALA A 86 9.24 1.96 -6.32
CA ALA A 86 7.97 2.39 -6.87
C ALA A 86 8.12 3.39 -8.02
N GLU A 87 7.04 3.56 -8.77
CA GLU A 87 6.84 4.67 -9.70
C GLU A 87 5.98 5.76 -9.04
N VAL A 88 6.36 7.00 -9.20
CA VAL A 88 5.57 8.16 -8.77
C VAL A 88 4.44 8.37 -9.78
N THR A 89 3.21 8.09 -9.38
CA THR A 89 2.03 8.18 -10.27
C THR A 89 1.27 9.49 -10.13
N MET A 90 1.45 10.20 -9.02
CA MET A 90 0.79 11.46 -8.77
C MET A 90 1.63 12.33 -7.83
N VAL A 91 1.67 13.62 -8.09
CA VAL A 91 2.16 14.64 -7.16
C VAL A 91 1.20 15.83 -7.13
N MET A 92 1.00 16.41 -5.97
CA MET A 92 0.20 17.63 -5.83
C MET A 92 1.14 18.86 -5.84
N GLU A 93 1.52 19.32 -7.03
CA GLU A 93 2.54 20.38 -7.21
C GLU A 93 2.22 21.68 -6.45
N GLY A 94 0.95 22.08 -6.39
CA GLY A 94 0.53 23.33 -5.73
C GLY A 94 0.66 23.25 -4.20
N SER A 95 0.09 22.22 -3.59
CA SER A 95 0.05 22.06 -2.12
C SER A 95 1.13 21.15 -1.56
N ARG A 96 1.77 20.32 -2.39
CA ARG A 96 2.92 19.43 -2.09
C ARG A 96 2.75 18.47 -0.91
N HIS A 97 1.52 18.34 -0.40
CA HIS A 97 1.21 17.54 0.79
C HIS A 97 0.87 16.08 0.48
N ALA A 98 0.76 15.71 -0.80
CA ALA A 98 0.40 14.34 -1.19
C ALA A 98 1.17 13.85 -2.39
N VAL A 99 1.55 12.54 -2.35
CA VAL A 99 2.25 11.81 -3.40
C VAL A 99 1.57 10.46 -3.59
N GLY A 100 1.30 10.08 -4.83
CA GLY A 100 0.84 8.75 -5.22
C GLY A 100 1.99 7.90 -5.76
N LEU A 101 2.05 6.65 -5.32
CA LEU A 101 3.05 5.67 -5.73
C LEU A 101 2.37 4.41 -6.26
N ARG A 102 2.99 3.77 -7.26
CA ARG A 102 2.67 2.40 -7.68
C ARG A 102 3.87 1.51 -7.42
N MET A 103 3.68 0.48 -6.57
CA MET A 103 4.70 -0.50 -6.24
C MET A 103 4.81 -1.58 -7.33
N SER A 104 5.92 -2.33 -7.32
CA SER A 104 6.18 -3.39 -8.29
C SER A 104 5.17 -4.55 -8.26
N ASN A 105 4.48 -4.74 -7.14
CA ASN A 105 3.40 -5.73 -6.98
C ASN A 105 2.02 -5.22 -7.46
N GLY A 106 1.94 -3.99 -7.99
CA GLY A 106 0.70 -3.36 -8.44
C GLY A 106 -0.07 -2.61 -7.36
N ALA A 107 0.37 -2.63 -6.10
CA ALA A 107 -0.27 -1.85 -5.04
C ALA A 107 -0.11 -0.34 -5.31
N GLU A 108 -1.21 0.38 -5.22
CA GLU A 108 -1.24 1.84 -5.37
C GLU A 108 -1.39 2.49 -4.00
N MET A 109 -0.46 3.36 -3.66
CA MET A 109 -0.43 4.02 -2.37
C MET A 109 -0.54 5.52 -2.51
N LEU A 110 -1.45 6.11 -1.75
CA LEU A 110 -1.50 7.54 -1.49
C LEU A 110 -0.78 7.82 -0.17
N ILE A 111 0.25 8.64 -0.22
CA ILE A 111 0.89 9.22 0.95
C ILE A 111 0.35 10.64 1.10
N HIS A 112 -0.28 10.93 2.25
CA HIS A 112 -0.89 12.22 2.52
C HIS A 112 -0.33 12.78 3.83
N ILE A 113 0.26 13.96 3.78
CA ILE A 113 0.98 14.57 4.90
C ILE A 113 0.07 15.58 5.60
N GLY A 114 -0.33 15.25 6.81
CA GLY A 114 -1.19 16.03 7.67
C GLY A 114 -2.67 15.96 7.29
N VAL A 115 -3.52 16.47 8.15
CA VAL A 115 -4.95 16.65 7.93
C VAL A 115 -5.21 18.13 7.62
N ASP A 116 -5.99 18.41 6.59
CA ASP A 116 -6.32 19.77 6.12
C ASP A 116 -5.13 20.61 5.60
N THR A 117 -3.95 20.04 5.49
CA THR A 117 -2.71 20.73 5.09
C THR A 117 -2.70 21.24 3.64
N VAL A 118 -3.66 20.82 2.82
CA VAL A 118 -3.92 21.42 1.50
C VAL A 118 -4.14 22.94 1.59
N LYS A 119 -4.69 23.43 2.70
CA LYS A 119 -4.95 24.84 2.99
C LYS A 119 -3.69 25.67 3.20
N LEU A 120 -2.53 25.02 3.38
CA LEU A 120 -1.22 25.67 3.48
C LEU A 120 -0.64 26.06 2.12
N GLU A 121 -1.27 25.61 1.01
CA GLU A 121 -0.88 25.93 -0.37
C GLU A 121 0.63 25.71 -0.64
N GLY A 122 1.18 24.66 -0.06
CA GLY A 122 2.59 24.27 -0.18
C GLY A 122 3.55 24.96 0.77
N LYS A 123 3.06 25.85 1.64
CA LYS A 123 3.91 26.48 2.64
C LYS A 123 4.41 25.45 3.65
N GLY A 124 5.73 25.35 3.80
CA GLY A 124 6.37 24.36 4.68
C GLY A 124 6.51 22.99 4.05
N PHE A 125 6.33 22.85 2.73
CA PHE A 125 6.49 21.60 2.01
C PHE A 125 7.45 21.78 0.83
N ASP A 126 8.44 20.89 0.72
CA ASP A 126 9.34 20.79 -0.42
C ASP A 126 9.23 19.42 -1.07
N LEU A 127 8.80 19.39 -2.33
CA LEU A 127 8.65 18.20 -3.14
C LEU A 127 9.98 17.88 -3.84
N HIS A 128 10.44 16.62 -3.76
CA HIS A 128 11.72 16.16 -4.30
C HIS A 128 11.58 15.25 -5.51
N VAL A 129 10.37 14.91 -5.91
CA VAL A 129 10.08 13.99 -7.03
C VAL A 129 9.03 14.58 -7.96
N ALA A 130 9.00 14.08 -9.18
CA ALA A 130 8.01 14.41 -10.20
C ALA A 130 7.21 13.17 -10.61
N MET A 131 6.05 13.38 -11.20
CA MET A 131 5.25 12.30 -11.79
C MET A 131 6.04 11.56 -12.86
N GLY A 132 6.07 10.23 -12.81
CA GLY A 132 6.82 9.34 -13.70
C GLY A 132 8.21 8.94 -13.18
N ASP A 133 8.68 9.54 -12.08
CA ASP A 133 9.96 9.16 -11.49
C ASP A 133 9.94 7.73 -10.96
N GLN A 134 11.04 7.00 -11.17
CA GLN A 134 11.29 5.69 -10.56
C GLN A 134 12.12 5.91 -9.29
N VAL A 135 11.55 5.58 -8.15
CA VAL A 135 12.18 5.77 -6.85
C VAL A 135 12.55 4.44 -6.20
N LYS A 136 13.62 4.44 -5.44
CA LYS A 136 14.05 3.32 -4.60
C LYS A 136 13.55 3.50 -3.17
N ALA A 137 13.36 2.38 -2.46
CA ALA A 137 13.07 2.42 -1.02
C ALA A 137 14.03 3.38 -0.30
N GLY A 138 13.50 4.27 0.54
CA GLY A 138 14.26 5.26 1.27
C GLY A 138 14.58 6.57 0.50
N THR A 139 14.21 6.67 -0.79
CA THR A 139 14.38 7.94 -1.53
C THR A 139 13.47 9.02 -0.94
N PRO A 140 13.99 10.21 -0.61
CA PRO A 140 13.16 11.32 -0.12
C PRO A 140 12.13 11.74 -1.17
N LEU A 141 10.87 11.84 -0.78
CA LEU A 141 9.75 12.26 -1.62
C LEU A 141 9.34 13.71 -1.32
N VAL A 142 9.15 14.01 -0.04
CA VAL A 142 8.73 15.33 0.46
C VAL A 142 9.43 15.60 1.77
N THR A 143 9.92 16.80 1.96
CA THR A 143 10.24 17.32 3.29
C THR A 143 9.21 18.34 3.71
N PHE A 144 8.90 18.38 5.01
CA PHE A 144 7.87 19.27 5.54
C PHE A 144 8.26 19.84 6.90
N ASP A 145 7.86 21.08 7.14
CA ASP A 145 8.10 21.76 8.41
C ASP A 145 6.91 21.54 9.36
N ARG A 146 7.11 20.68 10.36
CA ARG A 146 6.12 20.34 11.38
C ARG A 146 5.67 21.57 12.18
N THR A 147 6.59 22.53 12.40
CA THR A 147 6.28 23.78 13.13
C THR A 147 5.26 24.61 12.34
N VAL A 148 5.47 24.76 11.05
CA VAL A 148 4.54 25.48 10.15
C VAL A 148 3.14 24.85 10.17
N ILE A 149 3.07 23.50 10.13
CA ILE A 149 1.79 22.77 10.18
C ILE A 149 1.08 23.01 11.53
N HIS A 150 1.81 22.88 12.64
CA HIS A 150 1.24 23.02 13.98
C HIS A 150 0.84 24.49 14.30
N GLU A 151 1.62 25.46 13.88
CA GLU A 151 1.29 26.88 14.04
C GLU A 151 0.04 27.29 13.26
N ALA A 152 -0.23 26.60 12.14
CA ALA A 152 -1.47 26.79 11.37
C ALA A 152 -2.68 26.05 11.98
N GLY A 153 -2.48 25.28 13.09
CA GLY A 153 -3.54 24.54 13.78
C GLY A 153 -3.88 23.19 13.16
N TYR A 154 -3.04 22.66 12.26
CA TYR A 154 -3.24 21.37 11.60
C TYR A 154 -2.43 20.25 12.27
N GLN A 155 -2.83 19.01 12.00
CA GLN A 155 -2.11 17.82 12.42
C GLN A 155 -1.12 17.41 11.34
N ASP A 156 0.04 16.92 11.73
CA ASP A 156 1.10 16.48 10.82
C ASP A 156 1.13 14.95 10.60
N THR A 157 0.13 14.24 11.07
CA THR A 157 -0.02 12.80 10.89
C THR A 157 0.13 12.41 9.41
N VAL A 158 1.05 11.51 9.10
CA VAL A 158 1.31 11.05 7.73
C VAL A 158 0.51 9.78 7.46
N ILE A 159 -0.38 9.83 6.48
CA ILE A 159 -1.28 8.73 6.12
C ILE A 159 -0.68 7.94 4.96
N MET A 160 -0.73 6.61 5.05
CA MET A 160 -0.30 5.65 4.04
C MET A 160 -1.52 4.81 3.63
N ALA A 161 -2.28 5.25 2.63
CA ALA A 161 -3.48 4.59 2.16
C ALA A 161 -3.19 3.77 0.89
N VAL A 162 -3.46 2.47 0.91
CA VAL A 162 -3.45 1.60 -0.28
C VAL A 162 -4.81 1.77 -0.96
N THR A 163 -4.84 2.53 -2.05
CA THR A 163 -6.08 2.96 -2.71
C THR A 163 -6.82 1.81 -3.39
N ASN A 164 -6.07 0.81 -3.87
CA ASN A 164 -6.63 -0.44 -4.40
C ASN A 164 -6.56 -1.60 -3.38
N SER A 165 -6.69 -1.31 -2.08
CA SER A 165 -6.63 -2.30 -0.99
C SER A 165 -7.62 -3.46 -1.11
N GLY A 166 -8.73 -3.27 -1.82
CA GLY A 166 -9.68 -4.34 -2.12
C GLY A 166 -9.10 -5.50 -2.95
N GLU A 167 -8.01 -5.27 -3.68
CA GLU A 167 -7.27 -6.29 -4.42
C GLU A 167 -6.31 -7.11 -3.52
N TYR A 168 -6.08 -6.65 -2.29
CA TYR A 168 -5.14 -7.23 -1.32
C TYR A 168 -5.83 -7.65 -0.01
N PRO A 169 -6.75 -8.63 -0.03
CA PRO A 169 -7.52 -9.02 1.15
C PRO A 169 -6.69 -9.63 2.27
N LEU A 170 -5.45 -10.03 1.98
CA LEU A 170 -4.50 -10.59 2.95
C LEU A 170 -3.48 -9.56 3.47
N MET A 171 -3.63 -8.30 3.09
CA MET A 171 -2.75 -7.23 3.58
C MET A 171 -2.77 -7.17 5.10
N LYS A 172 -1.59 -7.25 5.71
CA LYS A 172 -1.39 -7.15 7.16
C LYS A 172 -0.87 -5.76 7.51
N LYS A 173 -1.40 -5.19 8.59
CA LYS A 173 -1.00 -3.90 9.14
C LYS A 173 -0.26 -4.12 10.46
N HIS A 174 0.86 -3.42 10.64
CA HIS A 174 1.67 -3.45 11.86
C HIS A 174 1.57 -2.08 12.52
N THR A 175 0.74 -1.98 13.56
CA THR A 175 0.41 -0.74 14.27
C THR A 175 0.75 -0.83 15.76
N GLY A 176 0.71 0.31 16.48
CA GLY A 176 1.01 0.34 17.91
C GLY A 176 2.50 0.19 18.21
N MET A 177 3.37 0.61 17.29
CA MET A 177 4.82 0.51 17.42
C MET A 177 5.51 1.73 16.83
N ASP A 178 6.74 1.99 17.27
CA ASP A 178 7.59 3.00 16.65
C ASP A 178 8.27 2.43 15.40
N ALA A 179 8.32 3.24 14.36
CA ALA A 179 8.91 2.88 13.08
C ALA A 179 9.94 3.90 12.63
N LYS A 180 10.94 3.41 11.88
CA LYS A 180 11.95 4.23 11.23
C LYS A 180 11.68 4.27 9.73
N ALA A 181 11.72 5.48 9.18
CA ALA A 181 11.49 5.75 7.76
C ALA A 181 12.35 4.85 6.85
N GLY A 182 11.73 4.20 5.88
CA GLY A 182 12.39 3.35 4.88
C GLY A 182 12.94 2.01 5.39
N GLU A 183 12.86 1.72 6.72
CA GLU A 183 13.48 0.55 7.32
C GLU A 183 12.46 -0.40 7.99
N THR A 184 11.46 0.14 8.67
CA THR A 184 10.53 -0.67 9.47
C THR A 184 9.29 -1.06 8.65
N PRO A 185 9.02 -2.35 8.42
CA PRO A 185 7.82 -2.80 7.74
C PRO A 185 6.55 -2.45 8.52
N VAL A 186 5.60 -1.80 7.88
CA VAL A 186 4.30 -1.42 8.46
C VAL A 186 3.12 -2.02 7.73
N LEU A 187 3.31 -2.44 6.46
CA LEU A 187 2.35 -3.23 5.68
C LEU A 187 3.05 -4.44 5.05
N THR A 188 2.32 -5.55 4.91
CA THR A 188 2.81 -6.77 4.22
C THR A 188 1.69 -7.32 3.35
N PHE A 189 2.01 -7.65 2.10
CA PHE A 189 1.08 -8.22 1.10
C PHE A 189 1.39 -9.67 0.87
#